data_c4e32976f0472423f466b5638a48acd0
#
_entry.id   c4e32976f0472423f466b5638a48acd0
#
_cell.length_a   1.000
_cell.length_b   1.000
_cell.length_c   1.000
_cell.angle_alpha   90.00
_cell.angle_beta   90.00
_cell.angle_gamma   90.00
#
_symmetry.space_group_name_H-M   'P 1'
#
loop_
_entity.id
_entity.type
_entity.pdbx_description
1 polymer ?
#
loop_
_entity_poly.entity_id
_entity_poly.type
_entity_poly.pdbx_seq_one_letter_code
_entity_poly.pdbx_strand_id
1 'polypeptide(L)'
;MNDYSILEQTAGKYGAVVLKNEPMKNHTSFRIGGPCDVMIKINCEALLCELIKQCRENDIKYYVVGRGSNILVCDEGLQGVVLLIGSDFGSVRVDGEYIECNAGASLAAVCAVALENELTGLEFAYGIPGSVGGAIFMNAGAYGGEMKDVVVSCRYITEKGDIKEIPLEKMELSYRHSFFSERNLCITSVKMKLAKGEREKIKDRMDTLMERRKDKQPLEYPSAGSTFKRPEGDFAARLIEICGLKGTACGGAEVSTKHSGFIINKDNATFNDVMGVVEIVKQRVKEQTGVTLECEVLIMK
;
A
#
# COMPACT_ATOMS: atom_id res chain seq x y z
N MET A 1 25.27 -13.86 -10.53
CA MET A 1 24.88 -12.93 -9.46
C MET A 1 24.88 -11.53 -10.10
N ASN A 2 23.78 -10.85 -10.08
CA ASN A 2 23.74 -9.48 -10.64
C ASN A 2 24.63 -8.56 -9.80
N ASP A 3 25.36 -7.65 -10.46
CA ASP A 3 26.19 -6.68 -9.78
C ASP A 3 25.38 -5.43 -9.42
N TYR A 4 25.11 -5.24 -8.14
CA TYR A 4 24.39 -4.07 -7.60
C TYR A 4 25.33 -3.02 -6.99
N SER A 5 26.65 -3.14 -7.17
CA SER A 5 27.66 -2.30 -6.53
C SER A 5 27.48 -0.80 -6.82
N ILE A 6 27.04 -0.45 -8.02
CA ILE A 6 26.77 0.95 -8.39
C ILE A 6 25.65 1.56 -7.54
N LEU A 7 24.58 0.79 -7.27
CA LEU A 7 23.45 1.24 -6.45
C LEU A 7 23.84 1.33 -4.97
N GLU A 8 24.64 0.37 -4.49
CA GLU A 8 25.17 0.38 -3.12
C GLU A 8 26.09 1.58 -2.88
N GLN A 9 26.98 1.89 -3.84
CA GLN A 9 27.85 3.08 -3.77
C GLN A 9 27.04 4.37 -3.78
N THR A 10 26.01 4.45 -4.63
CA THR A 10 25.11 5.60 -4.66
C THR A 10 24.37 5.74 -3.33
N ALA A 11 23.78 4.67 -2.81
CA ALA A 11 23.14 4.69 -1.50
C ALA A 11 24.10 5.17 -0.38
N GLY A 12 25.35 4.71 -0.41
CA GLY A 12 26.40 5.14 0.53
C GLY A 12 26.69 6.64 0.50
N LYS A 13 26.70 7.28 -0.69
CA LYS A 13 26.88 8.74 -0.83
C LYS A 13 25.78 9.53 -0.13
N TYR A 14 24.57 9.00 -0.07
CA TYR A 14 23.43 9.63 0.60
C TYR A 14 23.25 9.16 2.05
N GLY A 15 24.15 8.32 2.58
CA GLY A 15 24.02 7.75 3.93
C GLY A 15 22.80 6.84 4.10
N ALA A 16 22.30 6.25 3.02
CA ALA A 16 21.14 5.38 3.04
C ALA A 16 21.52 3.96 3.49
N VAL A 17 20.59 3.30 4.18
CA VAL A 17 20.77 1.92 4.64
C VAL A 17 20.57 0.94 3.49
N VAL A 18 21.53 0.04 3.31
CA VAL A 18 21.50 -1.06 2.35
C VAL A 18 21.45 -2.39 3.10
N LEU A 19 20.50 -3.23 2.78
CA LEU A 19 20.33 -4.58 3.32
C LEU A 19 20.43 -5.60 2.19
N LYS A 20 21.19 -6.69 2.42
CA LYS A 20 21.36 -7.79 1.44
C LYS A 20 20.58 -9.01 1.91
N ASN A 21 19.98 -9.73 0.97
CA ASN A 21 19.17 -10.92 1.26
C ASN A 21 18.11 -10.66 2.34
N GLU A 22 17.51 -9.46 2.29
CA GLU A 22 16.53 -9.04 3.32
C GLU A 22 15.19 -9.72 3.09
N PRO A 23 14.66 -10.46 4.09
CA PRO A 23 13.37 -11.14 3.97
C PRO A 23 12.22 -10.15 3.84
N MET A 24 11.48 -10.21 2.74
CA MET A 24 10.34 -9.33 2.47
C MET A 24 9.20 -9.47 3.49
N LYS A 25 9.09 -10.62 4.16
CA LYS A 25 8.13 -10.82 5.27
C LYS A 25 8.27 -9.78 6.40
N ASN A 26 9.45 -9.18 6.59
CA ASN A 26 9.70 -8.12 7.57
C ASN A 26 9.13 -6.77 7.13
N HIS A 27 8.80 -6.63 5.82
CA HIS A 27 8.37 -5.39 5.18
C HIS A 27 6.98 -5.49 4.55
N THR A 28 6.23 -6.55 4.86
CA THR A 28 4.84 -6.75 4.45
C THR A 28 3.92 -6.88 5.65
N SER A 29 2.72 -6.32 5.57
CA SER A 29 1.70 -6.51 6.62
C SER A 29 1.17 -7.95 6.67
N PHE A 30 1.32 -8.71 5.58
CA PHE A 30 0.99 -10.14 5.51
C PHE A 30 1.99 -11.02 6.26
N ARG A 31 3.21 -10.50 6.50
CA ARG A 31 4.36 -11.23 7.06
C ARG A 31 4.73 -12.47 6.26
N ILE A 32 4.59 -12.38 4.94
CA ILE A 32 4.94 -13.41 3.95
C ILE A 32 5.89 -12.79 2.94
N GLY A 33 6.86 -13.58 2.45
CA GLY A 33 7.80 -13.21 1.39
C GLY A 33 9.24 -13.61 1.71
N GLY A 34 9.87 -14.23 0.74
CA GLY A 34 11.28 -14.58 0.76
C GLY A 34 12.20 -13.37 0.64
N PRO A 35 13.53 -13.59 0.51
CA PRO A 35 14.50 -12.51 0.49
C PRO A 35 14.46 -11.73 -0.84
N CYS A 36 14.75 -10.42 -0.80
CA CYS A 36 15.17 -9.68 -1.97
C CYS A 36 16.70 -9.64 -2.04
N ASP A 37 17.28 -9.52 -3.25
CA ASP A 37 18.73 -9.48 -3.41
C ASP A 37 19.35 -8.31 -2.65
N VAL A 38 18.80 -7.10 -2.87
CA VAL A 38 19.21 -5.87 -2.19
C VAL A 38 17.98 -5.03 -1.86
N MET A 39 17.94 -4.48 -0.65
CA MET A 39 16.97 -3.47 -0.25
C MET A 39 17.70 -2.17 0.11
N ILE A 40 17.25 -1.05 -0.46
CA ILE A 40 17.78 0.28 -0.15
C ILE A 40 16.64 1.09 0.50
N LYS A 41 16.87 1.57 1.74
CA LYS A 41 15.94 2.46 2.42
C LYS A 41 16.10 3.88 1.92
N ILE A 42 15.07 4.39 1.30
CA ILE A 42 15.07 5.73 0.70
C ILE A 42 14.92 6.79 1.80
N ASN A 43 15.82 7.76 1.82
CA ASN A 43 15.81 8.86 2.78
C ASN A 43 15.58 10.25 2.12
N CYS A 44 15.73 10.36 0.78
CA CYS A 44 15.44 11.60 0.06
C CYS A 44 15.04 11.35 -1.40
N GLU A 45 14.41 12.35 -2.01
CA GLU A 45 13.95 12.31 -3.40
C GLU A 45 15.11 12.18 -4.40
N ALA A 46 16.23 12.87 -4.14
CA ALA A 46 17.40 12.84 -5.02
C ALA A 46 18.01 11.43 -5.13
N LEU A 47 18.15 10.72 -4.01
CA LEU A 47 18.59 9.32 -4.00
C LEU A 47 17.64 8.43 -4.81
N LEU A 48 16.33 8.56 -4.59
CA LEU A 48 15.34 7.75 -5.29
C LEU A 48 15.42 7.95 -6.80
N CYS A 49 15.54 9.20 -7.27
CA CYS A 49 15.71 9.52 -8.69
C CYS A 49 16.97 8.90 -9.27
N GLU A 50 18.10 9.04 -8.58
CA GLU A 50 19.38 8.51 -9.07
C GLU A 50 19.35 6.98 -9.14
N LEU A 51 18.81 6.31 -8.12
CA LEU A 51 18.68 4.84 -8.12
C LEU A 51 17.76 4.34 -9.22
N ILE A 52 16.59 4.95 -9.42
CA ILE A 52 15.66 4.55 -10.50
C ILE A 52 16.33 4.74 -11.87
N LYS A 53 17.03 5.85 -12.08
CA LYS A 53 17.77 6.10 -13.32
C LYS A 53 18.85 5.04 -13.54
N GLN A 54 19.67 4.76 -12.54
CA GLN A 54 20.74 3.74 -12.62
C GLN A 54 20.16 2.33 -12.86
N CYS A 55 19.06 1.98 -12.22
CA CYS A 55 18.37 0.70 -12.46
C CYS A 55 17.98 0.56 -13.92
N ARG A 56 17.42 1.60 -14.52
CA ARG A 56 16.99 1.59 -15.93
C ARG A 56 18.15 1.57 -16.90
N GLU A 57 19.19 2.39 -16.67
CA GLU A 57 20.39 2.47 -17.51
C GLU A 57 21.17 1.16 -17.53
N ASN A 58 21.09 0.35 -16.47
CA ASN A 58 21.82 -0.91 -16.33
C ASN A 58 20.91 -2.15 -16.44
N ASP A 59 19.66 -1.98 -16.86
CA ASP A 59 18.65 -3.06 -16.96
C ASP A 59 18.49 -3.87 -15.65
N ILE A 60 18.56 -3.17 -14.50
CA ILE A 60 18.39 -3.77 -13.18
C ILE A 60 16.90 -3.75 -12.83
N LYS A 61 16.33 -4.93 -12.56
CA LYS A 61 14.97 -5.05 -12.06
C LYS A 61 14.86 -4.41 -10.68
N TYR A 62 13.86 -3.55 -10.49
CA TYR A 62 13.62 -2.90 -9.20
C TYR A 62 12.14 -2.88 -8.86
N TYR A 63 11.87 -2.79 -7.56
CA TYR A 63 10.54 -2.73 -6.98
C TYR A 63 10.49 -1.54 -6.03
N VAL A 64 9.44 -0.72 -6.15
CA VAL A 64 9.19 0.37 -5.20
C VAL A 64 8.16 -0.11 -4.19
N VAL A 65 8.53 -0.13 -2.92
CA VAL A 65 7.68 -0.64 -1.84
C VAL A 65 7.52 0.43 -0.77
N GLY A 66 6.29 0.73 -0.39
CA GLY A 66 5.97 1.56 0.77
C GLY A 66 5.88 0.70 2.04
N ARG A 67 4.75 0.75 2.75
CA ARG A 67 4.53 -0.03 3.97
C ARG A 67 4.16 -1.51 3.74
N GLY A 68 4.15 -1.98 2.50
CA GLY A 68 3.86 -3.38 2.19
C GLY A 68 2.45 -3.86 2.60
N SER A 69 1.48 -2.96 2.69
CA SER A 69 0.15 -3.26 3.24
C SER A 69 -0.86 -3.77 2.21
N ASN A 70 -0.48 -3.83 0.93
CA ASN A 70 -1.31 -4.34 -0.16
C ASN A 70 -0.51 -5.23 -1.12
N ILE A 71 0.53 -5.93 -0.62
CA ILE A 71 1.37 -6.82 -1.43
C ILE A 71 1.44 -8.20 -0.82
N LEU A 72 1.57 -9.21 -1.68
CA LEU A 72 1.90 -10.58 -1.35
C LEU A 72 3.16 -10.95 -2.14
N VAL A 73 4.24 -11.30 -1.45
CA VAL A 73 5.54 -11.61 -2.05
C VAL A 73 5.78 -13.11 -2.00
N CYS A 74 6.31 -13.69 -3.09
CA CYS A 74 6.58 -15.13 -3.17
C CYS A 74 7.66 -15.58 -2.16
N ASP A 75 7.62 -16.86 -1.81
CA ASP A 75 8.53 -17.45 -0.82
C ASP A 75 9.98 -17.55 -1.33
N GLU A 76 10.16 -17.63 -2.65
CA GLU A 76 11.47 -17.60 -3.31
C GLU A 76 12.13 -16.23 -3.22
N GLY A 77 11.35 -15.19 -2.95
CA GLY A 77 11.80 -13.81 -2.85
C GLY A 77 11.79 -13.05 -4.17
N LEU A 78 12.48 -11.91 -4.19
CA LEU A 78 12.51 -10.99 -5.32
C LEU A 78 13.93 -10.87 -5.87
N GLN A 79 14.11 -11.26 -7.12
CA GLN A 79 15.35 -10.97 -7.84
C GLN A 79 15.36 -9.51 -8.25
N GLY A 80 16.37 -8.75 -7.81
CA GLY A 80 16.50 -7.33 -8.07
C GLY A 80 16.58 -6.48 -6.80
N VAL A 81 16.35 -5.18 -6.96
CA VAL A 81 16.50 -4.20 -5.90
C VAL A 81 15.15 -3.71 -5.40
N VAL A 82 14.92 -3.74 -4.10
CA VAL A 82 13.77 -3.13 -3.45
C VAL A 82 14.14 -1.72 -2.97
N LEU A 83 13.46 -0.72 -3.50
CA LEU A 83 13.54 0.67 -3.06
C LEU A 83 12.44 0.89 -2.01
N LEU A 84 12.81 0.86 -0.73
CA LEU A 84 11.86 0.94 0.39
C LEU A 84 11.61 2.40 0.75
N ILE A 85 10.40 2.88 0.45
CA ILE A 85 9.92 4.24 0.79
C ILE A 85 9.21 4.17 2.14
N GLY A 86 9.99 4.33 3.21
CA GLY A 86 9.52 4.29 4.61
C GLY A 86 9.51 5.65 5.28
N SER A 87 9.47 5.64 6.62
CA SER A 87 9.46 6.85 7.47
C SER A 87 10.65 7.77 7.25
N ASP A 88 11.80 7.23 6.83
CA ASP A 88 13.01 8.02 6.57
C ASP A 88 12.81 9.01 5.41
N PHE A 89 11.81 8.75 4.55
CA PHE A 89 11.32 9.64 3.51
C PHE A 89 9.84 10.00 3.76
N GLY A 90 9.51 10.44 4.98
CA GLY A 90 8.13 10.62 5.46
C GLY A 90 7.86 11.99 6.10
N SER A 91 8.52 13.07 5.66
CA SER A 91 8.26 14.41 6.18
C SER A 91 6.85 14.89 5.89
N VAL A 92 6.28 15.67 6.81
CA VAL A 92 4.95 16.29 6.70
C VAL A 92 5.05 17.77 7.04
N ARG A 93 4.51 18.64 6.21
CA ARG A 93 4.45 20.07 6.39
C ARG A 93 3.03 20.58 6.24
N VAL A 94 2.63 21.53 7.08
CA VAL A 94 1.32 22.19 7.02
C VAL A 94 1.52 23.66 6.62
N ASP A 95 0.68 24.13 5.70
CA ASP A 95 0.60 25.53 5.29
C ASP A 95 -0.88 25.93 5.11
N GLY A 96 -1.44 26.54 6.14
CA GLY A 96 -2.86 26.89 6.22
C GLY A 96 -3.76 25.66 6.17
N GLU A 97 -4.52 25.48 5.09
CA GLU A 97 -5.38 24.33 4.83
C GLU A 97 -4.69 23.24 3.99
N TYR A 98 -3.43 23.45 3.64
CA TYR A 98 -2.68 22.49 2.83
C TYR A 98 -1.75 21.64 3.70
N ILE A 99 -1.70 20.35 3.39
CA ILE A 99 -0.69 19.42 3.89
C ILE A 99 0.13 18.94 2.71
N GLU A 100 1.43 19.12 2.79
CA GLU A 100 2.39 18.54 1.86
C GLU A 100 3.25 17.52 2.59
N CYS A 101 3.35 16.31 2.03
CA CYS A 101 4.12 15.24 2.65
C CYS A 101 4.84 14.39 1.61
N ASN A 102 5.98 13.84 2.01
CA ASN A 102 6.70 12.86 1.20
C ASN A 102 5.97 11.51 1.20
N ALA A 103 6.16 10.75 0.14
CA ALA A 103 5.43 9.51 -0.14
C ALA A 103 5.55 8.43 0.96
N GLY A 104 6.62 8.45 1.75
CA GLY A 104 6.87 7.53 2.85
C GLY A 104 6.11 7.84 4.14
N ALA A 105 5.50 9.03 4.27
CA ALA A 105 4.70 9.38 5.43
C ALA A 105 3.56 8.37 5.62
N SER A 106 3.33 7.91 6.86
CA SER A 106 2.19 7.04 7.12
C SER A 106 0.89 7.85 7.13
N LEU A 107 -0.20 7.27 6.62
CA LEU A 107 -1.51 7.90 6.67
C LEU A 107 -1.90 8.28 8.10
N ALA A 108 -1.63 7.42 9.07
CA ALA A 108 -1.90 7.70 10.48
C ALA A 108 -1.14 8.93 10.99
N ALA A 109 0.14 9.10 10.62
CA ALA A 109 0.92 10.28 11.00
C ALA A 109 0.38 11.56 10.36
N VAL A 110 0.00 11.50 9.08
CA VAL A 110 -0.59 12.66 8.38
C VAL A 110 -1.95 13.02 8.97
N CYS A 111 -2.79 12.05 9.33
CA CYS A 111 -4.05 12.29 10.02
C CYS A 111 -3.84 12.91 11.42
N ALA A 112 -2.81 12.47 12.16
CA ALA A 112 -2.47 13.07 13.45
C ALA A 112 -2.05 14.54 13.29
N VAL A 113 -1.20 14.84 12.30
CA VAL A 113 -0.80 16.21 11.97
C VAL A 113 -2.01 17.07 11.55
N ALA A 114 -2.94 16.50 10.77
CA ALA A 114 -4.19 17.18 10.40
C ALA A 114 -5.04 17.54 11.64
N LEU A 115 -5.21 16.59 12.57
CA LEU A 115 -5.91 16.79 13.84
C LEU A 115 -5.25 17.89 14.69
N GLU A 116 -3.92 17.88 14.83
CA GLU A 116 -3.17 18.90 15.58
C GLU A 116 -3.34 20.31 15.02
N ASN A 117 -3.59 20.42 13.70
CA ASN A 117 -3.79 21.69 13.00
C ASN A 117 -5.27 22.01 12.74
N GLU A 118 -6.20 21.27 13.37
CA GLU A 118 -7.66 21.47 13.24
C GLU A 118 -8.14 21.38 11.77
N LEU A 119 -7.59 20.41 11.02
CA LEU A 119 -7.91 20.18 9.62
C LEU A 119 -8.74 18.89 9.47
N THR A 120 -9.96 19.02 8.95
CA THR A 120 -10.91 17.93 8.69
C THR A 120 -10.84 17.47 7.23
N GLY A 121 -11.21 16.22 6.95
CA GLY A 121 -11.29 15.60 5.62
C GLY A 121 -10.44 14.35 5.45
N LEU A 122 -9.50 14.07 6.39
CA LEU A 122 -8.64 12.87 6.34
C LEU A 122 -9.03 11.76 7.34
N GLU A 123 -10.10 11.92 8.11
CA GLU A 123 -10.48 10.98 9.17
C GLU A 123 -10.69 9.56 8.66
N PHE A 124 -11.16 9.40 7.41
CA PHE A 124 -11.35 8.11 6.75
C PHE A 124 -10.04 7.32 6.61
N ALA A 125 -8.92 8.02 6.49
CA ALA A 125 -7.61 7.43 6.22
C ALA A 125 -6.87 6.98 7.48
N TYR A 126 -7.27 7.43 8.69
CA TYR A 126 -6.55 7.21 9.94
C TYR A 126 -6.26 5.73 10.24
N GLY A 127 -7.22 4.86 9.97
CA GLY A 127 -7.06 3.41 10.18
C GLY A 127 -6.41 2.65 9.03
N ILE A 128 -6.09 3.26 7.89
CA ILE A 128 -5.49 2.57 6.74
C ILE A 128 -3.99 2.38 6.99
N PRO A 129 -3.45 1.15 7.00
CA PRO A 129 -2.04 0.87 7.35
C PRO A 129 -1.08 1.13 6.17
N GLY A 130 -1.25 2.23 5.45
CA GLY A 130 -0.49 2.57 4.25
C GLY A 130 0.46 3.75 4.43
N SER A 131 1.34 3.96 3.45
CA SER A 131 2.03 5.22 3.20
C SER A 131 1.20 6.10 2.26
N VAL A 132 1.44 7.41 2.29
CA VAL A 132 0.71 8.36 1.44
C VAL A 132 0.94 8.06 -0.05
N GLY A 133 2.18 7.77 -0.46
CA GLY A 133 2.47 7.38 -1.84
C GLY A 133 1.70 6.14 -2.28
N GLY A 134 1.68 5.09 -1.43
CA GLY A 134 0.89 3.88 -1.70
C GLY A 134 -0.61 4.14 -1.70
N ALA A 135 -1.09 5.07 -0.87
CA ALA A 135 -2.49 5.44 -0.81
C ALA A 135 -2.94 6.16 -2.09
N ILE A 136 -2.15 7.07 -2.64
CA ILE A 136 -2.43 7.71 -3.94
C ILE A 136 -2.33 6.70 -5.08
N PHE A 137 -1.30 5.84 -5.08
CA PHE A 137 -1.12 4.80 -6.09
C PHE A 137 -2.37 3.93 -6.27
N MET A 138 -3.06 3.62 -5.17
CA MET A 138 -4.28 2.80 -5.14
C MET A 138 -5.58 3.63 -5.04
N ASN A 139 -5.52 4.95 -5.03
CA ASN A 139 -6.65 5.78 -4.60
C ASN A 139 -7.34 5.18 -3.36
N ALA A 140 -6.56 4.99 -2.29
CA ALA A 140 -7.04 4.30 -1.10
C ALA A 140 -8.24 5.01 -0.49
N GLY A 141 -9.22 4.24 -0.06
CA GLY A 141 -10.43 4.79 0.54
C GLY A 141 -11.06 3.83 1.56
N ALA A 142 -11.77 4.39 2.50
CA ALA A 142 -12.54 3.69 3.51
C ALA A 142 -13.70 4.57 4.00
N TYR A 143 -14.81 3.94 4.43
CA TYR A 143 -15.93 4.62 5.08
C TYR A 143 -16.53 5.80 4.30
N GLY A 144 -16.50 5.72 2.97
CA GLY A 144 -17.09 6.72 2.06
C GLY A 144 -16.16 7.85 1.66
N GLY A 145 -14.91 7.93 2.20
CA GLY A 145 -13.88 8.85 1.73
C GLY A 145 -12.79 8.12 0.96
N GLU A 146 -12.11 8.81 0.08
CA GLU A 146 -10.98 8.30 -0.69
C GLU A 146 -9.94 9.41 -0.96
N MET A 147 -8.71 9.02 -1.32
CA MET A 147 -7.62 10.00 -1.47
C MET A 147 -7.91 11.07 -2.51
N LYS A 148 -8.65 10.76 -3.57
CA LYS A 148 -9.06 11.76 -4.59
C LYS A 148 -9.87 12.93 -4.02
N ASP A 149 -10.54 12.74 -2.87
CA ASP A 149 -11.39 13.78 -2.27
C ASP A 149 -10.56 14.91 -1.62
N VAL A 150 -9.29 14.65 -1.35
CA VAL A 150 -8.40 15.58 -0.62
C VAL A 150 -7.12 15.94 -1.37
N VAL A 151 -6.66 15.13 -2.31
CA VAL A 151 -5.41 15.40 -3.06
C VAL A 151 -5.58 16.57 -4.02
N VAL A 152 -4.53 17.38 -4.15
CA VAL A 152 -4.45 18.52 -5.10
C VAL A 152 -3.44 18.25 -6.19
N SER A 153 -2.24 17.82 -5.81
CA SER A 153 -1.17 17.48 -6.74
C SER A 153 -0.24 16.43 -6.14
N CYS A 154 0.50 15.76 -7.02
CA CYS A 154 1.55 14.84 -6.66
C CYS A 154 2.81 15.10 -7.47
N ARG A 155 3.98 14.93 -6.83
CA ARG A 155 5.24 14.81 -7.55
C ARG A 155 5.57 13.34 -7.74
N TYR A 156 6.14 13.01 -8.89
CA TYR A 156 6.48 11.65 -9.26
C TYR A 156 7.69 11.61 -10.17
N ILE A 157 8.34 10.45 -10.21
CA ILE A 157 9.46 10.18 -11.11
C ILE A 157 8.90 9.60 -12.41
N THR A 158 9.22 10.25 -13.54
CA THR A 158 8.81 9.79 -14.88
C THR A 158 9.60 8.54 -15.29
N GLU A 159 9.18 7.92 -16.40
CA GLU A 159 9.94 6.83 -17.00
C GLU A 159 11.37 7.22 -17.41
N LYS A 160 11.64 8.51 -17.62
CA LYS A 160 12.97 9.03 -17.93
C LYS A 160 13.81 9.35 -16.69
N GLY A 161 13.24 9.20 -15.48
CA GLY A 161 13.92 9.54 -14.23
C GLY A 161 13.78 11.02 -13.83
N ASP A 162 13.02 11.83 -14.59
CA ASP A 162 12.77 13.23 -14.24
C ASP A 162 11.66 13.34 -13.20
N ILE A 163 11.74 14.35 -12.34
CA ILE A 163 10.65 14.69 -11.42
C ILE A 163 9.67 15.59 -12.14
N LYS A 164 8.37 15.22 -12.08
CA LYS A 164 7.27 16.05 -12.54
C LYS A 164 6.19 16.17 -11.48
N GLU A 165 5.43 17.24 -11.56
CA GLU A 165 4.22 17.43 -10.80
C GLU A 165 2.99 17.22 -11.70
N ILE A 166 1.96 16.59 -11.15
CA ILE A 166 0.71 16.30 -11.84
C ILE A 166 -0.45 16.77 -10.95
N PRO A 167 -1.39 17.57 -11.46
CA PRO A 167 -2.58 17.99 -10.72
C PRO A 167 -3.63 16.86 -10.70
N LEU A 168 -4.56 16.94 -9.76
CA LEU A 168 -5.62 15.95 -9.51
C LEU A 168 -6.34 15.51 -10.78
N GLU A 169 -6.70 16.46 -11.65
CA GLU A 169 -7.52 16.21 -12.86
C GLU A 169 -6.84 15.27 -13.85
N LYS A 170 -5.51 15.13 -13.74
CA LYS A 170 -4.70 14.26 -14.63
C LYS A 170 -4.27 12.97 -13.93
N MET A 171 -4.62 12.75 -12.66
CA MET A 171 -4.22 11.54 -11.93
C MET A 171 -5.09 10.32 -12.22
N GLU A 172 -6.18 10.46 -12.95
CA GLU A 172 -7.09 9.37 -13.34
C GLU A 172 -7.54 8.50 -12.15
N LEU A 173 -7.76 9.14 -10.99
CA LEU A 173 -8.08 8.44 -9.76
C LEU A 173 -9.50 7.85 -9.81
N SER A 174 -9.58 6.54 -9.71
CA SER A 174 -10.83 5.80 -9.59
C SER A 174 -10.68 4.63 -8.61
N TYR A 175 -11.67 3.75 -8.50
CA TYR A 175 -11.63 2.65 -7.56
C TYR A 175 -10.41 1.75 -7.79
N ARG A 176 -9.46 1.77 -6.86
CA ARG A 176 -8.20 1.02 -6.88
C ARG A 176 -7.36 1.24 -8.15
N HIS A 177 -7.42 2.43 -8.68
CA HIS A 177 -6.74 2.82 -9.91
C HIS A 177 -6.20 4.25 -9.82
N SER A 178 -5.06 4.49 -10.50
CA SER A 178 -4.47 5.81 -10.70
C SER A 178 -3.59 5.82 -11.96
N PHE A 179 -3.33 7.00 -12.50
CA PHE A 179 -2.29 7.24 -13.51
C PHE A 179 -0.96 6.55 -13.19
N PHE A 180 -0.60 6.52 -11.89
CA PHE A 180 0.66 5.95 -11.42
C PHE A 180 0.65 4.42 -11.45
N SER A 181 -0.47 3.79 -11.07
CA SER A 181 -0.59 2.32 -11.02
C SER A 181 -0.59 1.70 -12.41
N GLU A 182 -1.20 2.37 -13.38
CA GLU A 182 -1.23 1.91 -14.76
C GLU A 182 0.16 1.93 -15.41
N ARG A 183 0.97 2.95 -15.09
CA ARG A 183 2.30 3.17 -15.68
C ARG A 183 3.45 2.74 -14.78
N ASN A 184 3.16 2.15 -13.62
CA ASN A 184 4.13 1.76 -12.60
C ASN A 184 5.14 2.89 -12.25
N LEU A 185 4.59 4.10 -12.00
CA LEU A 185 5.38 5.29 -11.70
C LEU A 185 5.52 5.50 -10.19
N CYS A 186 6.66 6.04 -9.78
CA CYS A 186 6.98 6.27 -8.38
C CYS A 186 6.57 7.68 -7.93
N ILE A 187 5.66 7.76 -6.96
CA ILE A 187 5.24 9.00 -6.31
C ILE A 187 6.29 9.39 -5.27
N THR A 188 6.68 10.68 -5.23
CA THR A 188 7.68 11.20 -4.29
C THR A 188 7.08 12.11 -3.22
N SER A 189 6.09 12.93 -3.57
CA SER A 189 5.36 13.75 -2.61
C SER A 189 3.91 13.97 -3.02
N VAL A 190 3.09 14.33 -2.06
CA VAL A 190 1.65 14.55 -2.23
C VAL A 190 1.27 15.85 -1.53
N LYS A 191 0.51 16.69 -2.24
CA LYS A 191 -0.12 17.88 -1.68
C LYS A 191 -1.62 17.66 -1.56
N MET A 192 -2.15 17.88 -0.37
CA MET A 192 -3.57 17.73 -0.04
C MET A 192 -4.14 19.06 0.41
N LYS A 193 -5.42 19.30 0.15
CA LYS A 193 -6.18 20.42 0.69
C LYS A 193 -7.28 19.90 1.59
N LEU A 194 -7.31 20.40 2.81
CA LEU A 194 -8.29 20.05 3.82
C LEU A 194 -9.12 21.29 4.17
N ALA A 195 -10.08 21.17 5.07
CA ALA A 195 -10.88 22.27 5.57
C ALA A 195 -10.62 22.48 7.07
N LYS A 196 -10.84 23.69 7.57
CA LYS A 196 -10.84 23.95 9.01
C LYS A 196 -12.01 23.22 9.67
N GLY A 197 -11.76 22.64 10.84
CA GLY A 197 -12.74 21.91 11.63
C GLY A 197 -12.49 22.05 13.13
N GLU A 198 -13.39 21.50 13.92
CA GLU A 198 -13.24 21.47 15.38
C GLU A 198 -12.43 20.21 15.76
N ARG A 199 -11.34 20.41 16.49
CA ARG A 199 -10.41 19.34 16.89
C ARG A 199 -11.12 18.15 17.55
N GLU A 200 -12.08 18.40 18.43
CA GLU A 200 -12.82 17.34 19.12
C GLU A 200 -13.67 16.52 18.14
N LYS A 201 -14.37 17.17 17.21
CA LYS A 201 -15.19 16.47 16.20
C LYS A 201 -14.33 15.63 15.25
N ILE A 202 -13.16 16.14 14.84
CA ILE A 202 -12.19 15.41 14.02
C ILE A 202 -11.73 14.15 14.77
N LYS A 203 -11.32 14.33 16.04
CA LYS A 203 -10.86 13.23 16.89
C LYS A 203 -11.95 12.18 17.09
N ASP A 204 -13.15 12.59 17.47
CA ASP A 204 -14.29 11.69 17.67
C ASP A 204 -14.61 10.87 16.40
N ARG A 205 -14.50 11.53 15.23
CA ARG A 205 -14.68 10.84 13.95
C ARG A 205 -13.58 9.83 13.69
N MET A 206 -12.31 10.18 13.93
CA MET A 206 -11.18 9.26 13.79
C MET A 206 -11.33 8.05 14.73
N ASP A 207 -11.67 8.28 15.99
CA ASP A 207 -11.85 7.23 17.00
C ASP A 207 -13.02 6.31 16.62
N THR A 208 -14.17 6.87 16.24
CA THR A 208 -15.33 6.11 15.77
C THR A 208 -14.99 5.21 14.59
N LEU A 209 -14.25 5.72 13.60
CA LEU A 209 -13.86 4.94 12.42
C LEU A 209 -12.86 3.84 12.77
N MET A 210 -11.95 4.11 13.71
CA MET A 210 -11.00 3.12 14.20
C MET A 210 -11.68 2.00 14.99
N GLU A 211 -12.65 2.33 15.85
CA GLU A 211 -13.45 1.33 16.58
C GLU A 211 -14.22 0.44 15.61
N ARG A 212 -14.95 1.03 14.65
CA ARG A 212 -15.64 0.26 13.61
C ARG A 212 -14.70 -0.66 12.82
N ARG A 213 -13.44 -0.23 12.62
CA ARG A 213 -12.42 -1.04 11.97
C ARG A 213 -12.00 -2.22 12.85
N LYS A 214 -11.72 -1.98 14.13
CA LYS A 214 -11.37 -3.04 15.10
C LYS A 214 -12.50 -4.08 15.23
N ASP A 215 -13.74 -3.63 15.22
CA ASP A 215 -14.90 -4.52 15.35
C ASP A 215 -15.12 -5.40 14.11
N LYS A 216 -14.84 -4.86 12.92
CA LYS A 216 -15.20 -5.51 11.65
C LYS A 216 -14.05 -6.22 10.95
N GLN A 217 -12.78 -5.85 11.22
CA GLN A 217 -11.62 -6.40 10.52
C GLN A 217 -10.74 -7.23 11.44
N PRO A 218 -10.09 -8.28 10.93
CA PRO A 218 -9.23 -9.19 11.70
C PRO A 218 -7.84 -8.59 11.94
N LEU A 219 -7.77 -7.45 12.67
CA LEU A 219 -6.53 -6.70 12.89
C LEU A 219 -5.52 -7.44 13.76
N GLU A 220 -5.97 -8.47 14.47
CA GLU A 220 -5.16 -9.39 15.28
C GLU A 220 -4.29 -10.34 14.46
N TYR A 221 -4.60 -10.51 13.16
CA TYR A 221 -3.84 -11.38 12.26
C TYR A 221 -3.15 -10.57 11.15
N PRO A 222 -1.94 -11.00 10.71
CA PRO A 222 -1.30 -10.43 9.53
C PRO A 222 -2.16 -10.66 8.28
N SER A 223 -2.29 -9.61 7.45
CA SER A 223 -3.02 -9.65 6.17
C SER A 223 -2.61 -8.47 5.29
N ALA A 224 -3.04 -8.47 4.03
CA ALA A 224 -2.89 -7.34 3.11
C ALA A 224 -4.22 -6.58 2.91
N GLY A 225 -5.10 -6.52 3.93
CA GLY A 225 -6.41 -5.90 3.79
C GLY A 225 -7.41 -6.79 3.04
N SER A 226 -8.35 -6.16 2.34
CA SER A 226 -9.30 -6.89 1.48
C SER A 226 -8.55 -7.54 0.31
N THR A 227 -8.72 -8.85 0.16
CA THR A 227 -7.98 -9.63 -0.85
C THR A 227 -8.53 -9.44 -2.25
N PHE A 228 -9.83 -9.16 -2.38
CA PHE A 228 -10.50 -9.05 -3.66
C PHE A 228 -11.11 -7.68 -3.88
N LYS A 229 -11.05 -7.20 -5.13
CA LYS A 229 -11.75 -5.99 -5.56
C LYS A 229 -13.26 -6.18 -5.42
N ARG A 230 -13.96 -5.07 -5.28
CA ARG A 230 -15.43 -5.06 -5.32
C ARG A 230 -15.88 -5.38 -6.75
N PRO A 231 -16.68 -6.46 -6.97
CA PRO A 231 -17.27 -6.71 -8.26
C PRO A 231 -18.40 -5.70 -8.55
N GLU A 232 -18.78 -5.58 -9.81
CA GLU A 232 -19.89 -4.73 -10.20
C GLU A 232 -21.19 -5.17 -9.53
N GLY A 233 -21.89 -4.22 -8.96
CA GLY A 233 -23.21 -4.42 -8.33
C GLY A 233 -23.20 -5.14 -6.98
N ASP A 234 -22.04 -5.58 -6.45
CA ASP A 234 -21.96 -6.34 -5.20
C ASP A 234 -20.66 -6.10 -4.42
N PHE A 235 -20.51 -6.79 -3.29
CA PHE A 235 -19.32 -6.79 -2.45
C PHE A 235 -18.68 -8.18 -2.42
N ALA A 236 -17.38 -8.28 -2.69
CA ALA A 236 -16.65 -9.55 -2.63
C ALA A 236 -16.84 -10.26 -1.27
N ALA A 237 -16.78 -9.52 -0.16
CA ALA A 237 -17.01 -10.07 1.18
C ALA A 237 -18.39 -10.72 1.32
N ARG A 238 -19.47 -10.09 0.79
CA ARG A 238 -20.81 -10.66 0.83
C ARG A 238 -20.90 -11.96 0.02
N LEU A 239 -20.35 -11.96 -1.19
CA LEU A 239 -20.33 -13.15 -2.05
C LEU A 239 -19.59 -14.31 -1.39
N ILE A 240 -18.43 -14.06 -0.80
CA ILE A 240 -17.64 -15.07 -0.09
C ILE A 240 -18.42 -15.62 1.12
N GLU A 241 -19.13 -14.75 1.85
CA GLU A 241 -19.94 -15.14 3.01
C GLU A 241 -21.14 -16.00 2.66
N ILE A 242 -21.91 -15.62 1.64
CA ILE A 242 -23.10 -16.42 1.20
C ILE A 242 -22.69 -17.77 0.59
N CYS A 243 -21.47 -17.88 0.04
CA CYS A 243 -20.90 -19.15 -0.39
C CYS A 243 -20.38 -20.01 0.78
N GLY A 244 -20.51 -19.57 2.03
CA GLY A 244 -20.10 -20.31 3.21
C GLY A 244 -18.59 -20.48 3.37
N LEU A 245 -17.77 -19.55 2.84
CA LEU A 245 -16.32 -19.71 2.74
C LEU A 245 -15.53 -19.12 3.92
N LYS A 246 -16.19 -18.55 4.95
CA LYS A 246 -15.49 -18.16 6.20
C LYS A 246 -14.81 -19.37 6.83
N GLY A 247 -13.57 -19.22 7.24
CA GLY A 247 -12.77 -20.30 7.82
C GLY A 247 -12.18 -21.29 6.81
N THR A 248 -12.43 -21.11 5.49
CA THR A 248 -11.77 -21.90 4.46
C THR A 248 -10.26 -21.67 4.52
N ALA A 249 -9.49 -22.76 4.66
CA ALA A 249 -8.06 -22.71 4.88
C ALA A 249 -7.27 -23.52 3.85
N CYS A 250 -6.01 -23.13 3.63
CA CYS A 250 -4.99 -23.89 2.93
C CYS A 250 -3.67 -23.63 3.64
N GLY A 251 -3.01 -24.68 4.16
CA GLY A 251 -1.84 -24.54 5.00
C GLY A 251 -2.08 -23.56 6.16
N GLY A 252 -1.23 -22.55 6.31
CA GLY A 252 -1.33 -21.52 7.33
C GLY A 252 -2.25 -20.34 7.00
N ALA A 253 -2.82 -20.28 5.79
CA ALA A 253 -3.72 -19.20 5.36
C ALA A 253 -5.20 -19.56 5.53
N GLU A 254 -6.04 -18.57 5.89
CA GLU A 254 -7.47 -18.78 6.14
C GLU A 254 -8.28 -17.57 5.67
N VAL A 255 -9.49 -17.80 5.13
CA VAL A 255 -10.51 -16.75 5.01
C VAL A 255 -10.97 -16.37 6.41
N SER A 256 -10.79 -15.12 6.81
CA SER A 256 -11.15 -14.67 8.15
C SER A 256 -12.62 -14.93 8.48
N THR A 257 -12.85 -15.50 9.65
CA THR A 257 -14.21 -15.69 10.20
C THR A 257 -14.86 -14.37 10.60
N LYS A 258 -14.04 -13.35 10.91
CA LYS A 258 -14.50 -12.01 11.29
C LYS A 258 -14.92 -11.18 10.07
N HIS A 259 -14.16 -11.23 8.97
CA HIS A 259 -14.43 -10.50 7.74
C HIS A 259 -14.07 -11.33 6.51
N SER A 260 -15.05 -11.85 5.82
CA SER A 260 -14.89 -12.78 4.69
C SER A 260 -14.10 -12.24 3.50
N GLY A 261 -13.94 -10.92 3.36
CA GLY A 261 -13.11 -10.30 2.32
C GLY A 261 -11.60 -10.34 2.62
N PHE A 262 -11.18 -10.80 3.82
CA PHE A 262 -9.79 -10.90 4.24
C PHE A 262 -9.30 -12.34 4.23
N ILE A 263 -8.17 -12.57 3.61
CA ILE A 263 -7.36 -13.76 3.84
C ILE A 263 -6.30 -13.37 4.86
N ILE A 264 -6.14 -14.15 5.91
CA ILE A 264 -5.22 -13.92 7.02
C ILE A 264 -4.11 -14.96 7.04
N ASN A 265 -2.92 -14.55 7.47
CA ASN A 265 -1.86 -15.45 7.88
C ASN A 265 -2.13 -15.87 9.32
N LYS A 266 -2.76 -17.02 9.48
CA LYS A 266 -3.21 -17.53 10.77
C LYS A 266 -2.09 -18.27 11.51
N ASP A 267 -1.30 -19.04 10.74
CA ASP A 267 -0.20 -19.85 11.31
C ASP A 267 0.93 -20.01 10.29
N ASN A 268 1.86 -19.04 10.26
CA ASN A 268 3.06 -19.07 9.42
C ASN A 268 2.77 -19.43 7.94
N ALA A 269 1.72 -18.83 7.38
CA ALA A 269 1.31 -19.08 6.01
C ALA A 269 2.42 -18.76 5.01
N THR A 270 2.52 -19.58 3.97
CA THR A 270 3.35 -19.36 2.80
C THR A 270 2.60 -18.58 1.72
N PHE A 271 3.32 -18.10 0.72
CA PHE A 271 2.73 -17.52 -0.49
C PHE A 271 1.75 -18.50 -1.15
N ASN A 272 2.15 -19.76 -1.28
CA ASN A 272 1.33 -20.79 -1.91
C ASN A 272 0.07 -21.11 -1.10
N ASP A 273 0.11 -21.06 0.22
CA ASP A 273 -1.08 -21.21 1.08
C ASP A 273 -2.11 -20.12 0.80
N VAL A 274 -1.67 -18.86 0.74
CA VAL A 274 -2.56 -17.73 0.42
C VAL A 274 -3.15 -17.87 -0.98
N MET A 275 -2.31 -18.21 -1.98
CA MET A 275 -2.79 -18.42 -3.35
C MET A 275 -3.75 -19.60 -3.46
N GLY A 276 -3.53 -20.68 -2.69
CA GLY A 276 -4.46 -21.79 -2.59
C GLY A 276 -5.85 -21.36 -2.08
N VAL A 277 -5.91 -20.55 -1.02
CA VAL A 277 -7.17 -19.99 -0.53
C VAL A 277 -7.80 -19.05 -1.56
N VAL A 278 -7.01 -18.21 -2.24
CA VAL A 278 -7.50 -17.30 -3.30
C VAL A 278 -8.18 -18.08 -4.41
N GLU A 279 -7.56 -19.16 -4.91
CA GLU A 279 -8.13 -19.98 -5.99
C GLU A 279 -9.40 -20.73 -5.55
N ILE A 280 -9.43 -21.29 -4.35
CA ILE A 280 -10.63 -21.92 -3.79
C ILE A 280 -11.78 -20.91 -3.74
N VAL A 281 -11.52 -19.70 -3.24
CA VAL A 281 -12.54 -18.64 -3.14
C VAL A 281 -13.04 -18.22 -4.51
N LYS A 282 -12.14 -17.95 -5.47
CA LYS A 282 -12.51 -17.56 -6.85
C LYS A 282 -13.38 -18.62 -7.52
N GLN A 283 -12.97 -19.89 -7.43
CA GLN A 283 -13.68 -21.01 -8.04
C GLN A 283 -15.08 -21.15 -7.43
N ARG A 284 -15.19 -21.21 -6.11
CA ARG A 284 -16.45 -21.44 -5.42
C ARG A 284 -17.44 -20.29 -5.60
N VAL A 285 -16.98 -19.04 -5.53
CA VAL A 285 -17.85 -17.88 -5.79
C VAL A 285 -18.34 -17.89 -7.23
N LYS A 286 -17.47 -18.19 -8.21
CA LYS A 286 -17.87 -18.29 -9.62
C LYS A 286 -18.89 -19.39 -9.86
N GLU A 287 -18.69 -20.58 -9.28
CA GLU A 287 -19.61 -21.73 -9.41
C GLU A 287 -20.99 -21.42 -8.83
N GLN A 288 -21.07 -20.74 -7.69
CA GLN A 288 -22.33 -20.53 -6.97
C GLN A 288 -23.06 -19.24 -7.37
N THR A 289 -22.34 -18.22 -7.82
CA THR A 289 -22.93 -16.89 -8.08
C THR A 289 -22.76 -16.41 -9.52
N GLY A 290 -21.92 -17.07 -10.32
CA GLY A 290 -21.53 -16.63 -11.66
C GLY A 290 -20.51 -15.47 -11.67
N VAL A 291 -20.20 -14.86 -10.52
CA VAL A 291 -19.31 -13.69 -10.42
C VAL A 291 -17.85 -14.13 -10.39
N THR A 292 -16.99 -13.52 -11.22
CA THR A 292 -15.53 -13.73 -11.18
C THR A 292 -14.90 -12.66 -10.28
N LEU A 293 -14.22 -13.09 -9.22
CA LEU A 293 -13.49 -12.20 -8.32
C LEU A 293 -12.07 -11.91 -8.84
N GLU A 294 -11.66 -10.64 -8.74
CA GLU A 294 -10.31 -10.18 -9.04
C GLU A 294 -9.55 -9.86 -7.76
N CYS A 295 -8.26 -10.21 -7.69
CA CYS A 295 -7.41 -9.83 -6.56
C CYS A 295 -7.18 -8.32 -6.53
N GLU A 296 -7.29 -7.72 -5.33
CA GLU A 296 -6.87 -6.36 -5.03
C GLU A 296 -5.41 -6.32 -4.58
N VAL A 297 -4.96 -7.37 -3.90
CA VAL A 297 -3.59 -7.53 -3.44
C VAL A 297 -2.64 -7.70 -4.63
N LEU A 298 -1.56 -6.93 -4.64
CA LEU A 298 -0.54 -6.97 -5.67
C LEU A 298 0.42 -8.15 -5.41
N ILE A 299 0.51 -9.05 -6.36
CA ILE A 299 1.37 -10.24 -6.28
C ILE A 299 2.74 -9.88 -6.86
N MET A 300 3.80 -10.11 -6.06
CA MET A 300 5.19 -9.85 -6.44
C MET A 300 5.98 -11.17 -6.51
N LYS A 301 6.61 -11.41 -7.68
CA LYS A 301 7.43 -12.60 -7.99
C LYS A 301 8.73 -12.19 -8.65
#